data_d383007a8f3d4d3b6f3a09dbde76ec40
#
_entry.id   d383007a8f3d4d3b6f3a09dbde76ec40
#
_cell.length_a   1.000
_cell.length_b   1.000
_cell.length_c   1.000
_cell.angle_alpha   90.00
_cell.angle_beta   90.00
_cell.angle_gamma   90.00
#
_symmetry.space_group_name_H-M   'P 1'
#
loop_
_entity.id
_entity.type
_entity.pdbx_description
1 polymer ?
#
loop_
_entity_poly.entity_id
_entity_poly.type
_entity_poly.pdbx_seq_one_letter_code
_entity_poly.pdbx_strand_id
1 'polypeptide(L)'
;MEFIFDNNIPIYIQLLDYMKIYLISGVFKCGEKLPSVREFATTFNVNPNTMQKALAELEDMDLIYTERTNGKYVTKDEKLIEKLKDEYAVTLAKSYFQGMKRIGLGKAESIKYLEGIEE
;
A
#
# COMPACT_ATOMS: atom_id res chain seq x y z
N MET A 1 14.02 -6.82 -5.93
CA MET A 1 13.72 -5.71 -4.99
C MET A 1 13.82 -6.23 -3.57
N GLU A 2 14.60 -5.58 -2.75
CA GLU A 2 14.70 -5.93 -1.34
C GLU A 2 13.63 -5.21 -0.54
N PHE A 3 12.99 -5.95 0.36
CA PHE A 3 12.00 -5.38 1.28
C PHE A 3 12.66 -5.25 2.65
N ILE A 4 12.77 -4.01 3.11
CA ILE A 4 13.37 -3.72 4.40
C ILE A 4 12.24 -3.51 5.40
N PHE A 5 12.26 -4.31 6.48
CA PHE A 5 11.26 -4.21 7.53
C PHE A 5 11.85 -3.57 8.77
N ASP A 6 11.06 -2.68 9.40
CA ASP A 6 11.38 -2.09 10.68
C ASP A 6 11.07 -3.12 11.77
N ASN A 7 12.07 -3.45 12.59
CA ASN A 7 11.91 -4.46 13.65
C ASN A 7 11.01 -3.99 14.81
N ASN A 8 10.71 -2.70 14.88
CA ASN A 8 9.86 -2.15 15.94
C ASN A 8 8.37 -2.17 15.61
N ILE A 9 8.03 -2.57 14.39
CA ILE A 9 6.64 -2.63 13.91
C ILE A 9 6.35 -4.08 13.49
N PRO A 10 5.20 -4.64 13.86
CA PRO A 10 4.83 -5.99 13.42
C PRO A 10 4.95 -6.13 11.90
N ILE A 11 5.54 -7.22 11.46
CA ILE A 11 5.82 -7.43 10.03
C ILE A 11 4.54 -7.44 9.20
N TYR A 12 3.45 -8.03 9.71
CA TYR A 12 2.21 -8.09 8.93
C TYR A 12 1.61 -6.71 8.64
N ILE A 13 1.82 -5.73 9.52
CA ILE A 13 1.36 -4.35 9.30
C ILE A 13 2.13 -3.72 8.14
N GLN A 14 3.43 -3.97 8.10
CA GLN A 14 4.27 -3.47 7.01
C GLN A 14 3.95 -4.16 5.69
N LEU A 15 3.69 -5.46 5.72
CA LEU A 15 3.24 -6.22 4.54
C LEU A 15 1.92 -5.68 4.02
N LEU A 16 0.98 -5.42 4.92
CA LEU A 16 -0.32 -4.85 4.57
C LEU A 16 -0.15 -3.53 3.82
N ASP A 17 0.75 -2.67 4.31
CA ASP A 17 1.03 -1.39 3.68
C ASP A 17 1.66 -1.56 2.29
N TYR A 18 2.67 -2.42 2.15
CA TYR A 18 3.27 -2.73 0.84
C TYR A 18 2.23 -3.22 -0.15
N MET A 19 1.33 -4.10 0.28
CA MET A 19 0.28 -4.64 -0.59
C MET A 19 -0.70 -3.56 -1.02
N LYS A 20 -1.10 -2.68 -0.11
CA LYS A 20 -1.96 -1.54 -0.44
C LYS A 20 -1.31 -0.64 -1.49
N ILE A 21 -0.02 -0.34 -1.33
CA ILE A 21 0.73 0.46 -2.29
C ILE A 21 0.74 -0.21 -3.66
N TYR A 22 0.95 -1.50 -3.74
CA TYR A 22 0.93 -2.23 -5.00
C TYR A 22 -0.44 -2.15 -5.69
N LEU A 23 -1.53 -2.18 -4.90
CA LEU A 23 -2.88 -2.08 -5.45
C LEU A 23 -3.17 -0.67 -5.99
N ILE A 24 -2.80 0.38 -5.25
CA ILE A 24 -3.10 1.75 -5.65
C ILE A 24 -2.14 2.28 -6.72
N SER A 25 -0.93 1.75 -6.80
CA SER A 25 0.05 2.17 -7.81
C SER A 25 -0.11 1.44 -9.14
N GLY A 26 -0.98 0.43 -9.19
CA GLY A 26 -1.25 -0.33 -10.41
C GLY A 26 -0.27 -1.46 -10.69
N VAL A 27 0.57 -1.82 -9.74
CA VAL A 27 1.43 -3.02 -9.88
C VAL A 27 0.54 -4.25 -10.04
N PHE A 28 -0.52 -4.34 -9.24
CA PHE A 28 -1.59 -5.32 -9.44
C PHE A 28 -2.85 -4.57 -9.82
N LYS A 29 -3.39 -4.87 -11.00
CA LYS A 29 -4.54 -4.16 -11.56
C LYS A 29 -5.87 -4.75 -11.06
N CYS A 30 -6.91 -3.94 -11.11
CA CYS A 30 -8.26 -4.39 -10.75
C CYS A 30 -8.63 -5.66 -11.52
N GLY A 31 -9.13 -6.67 -10.79
CA GLY A 31 -9.53 -7.94 -11.37
C GLY A 31 -8.38 -8.90 -11.66
N GLU A 32 -7.15 -8.48 -11.48
CA GLU A 32 -5.97 -9.32 -11.76
C GLU A 32 -5.83 -10.42 -10.71
N LYS A 33 -5.42 -11.61 -11.15
CA LYS A 33 -5.09 -12.71 -10.26
C LYS A 33 -3.78 -12.43 -9.54
N LEU A 34 -3.79 -12.60 -8.24
CA LEU A 34 -2.61 -12.41 -7.40
C LEU A 34 -1.77 -13.70 -7.33
N PRO A 35 -0.46 -13.55 -7.08
CA PRO A 35 0.35 -14.71 -6.69
C PRO A 35 -0.21 -15.39 -5.45
N SER A 36 0.13 -16.66 -5.26
CA SER A 36 -0.30 -17.41 -4.09
C SER A 36 0.33 -16.87 -2.81
N VAL A 37 -0.26 -17.23 -1.67
CA VAL A 37 0.33 -16.91 -0.35
C VAL A 37 1.79 -17.35 -0.27
N ARG A 38 2.06 -18.55 -0.75
CA ARG A 38 3.41 -19.12 -0.72
C ARG A 38 4.39 -18.32 -1.58
N GLU A 39 3.95 -17.93 -2.77
CA GLU A 39 4.76 -17.09 -3.68
C GLU A 39 5.06 -15.73 -3.07
N PHE A 40 4.04 -15.07 -2.50
CA PHE A 40 4.22 -13.81 -1.80
C PHE A 40 5.16 -13.95 -0.61
N ALA A 41 5.00 -14.99 0.20
CA ALA A 41 5.84 -15.23 1.36
C ALA A 41 7.31 -15.38 0.95
N THR A 42 7.56 -16.06 -0.17
CA THR A 42 8.90 -16.21 -0.72
C THR A 42 9.44 -14.87 -1.20
N THR A 43 8.64 -14.11 -1.95
CA THR A 43 9.03 -12.80 -2.50
C THR A 43 9.40 -11.82 -1.39
N PHE A 44 8.57 -11.74 -0.35
CA PHE A 44 8.82 -10.83 0.77
C PHE A 44 9.78 -11.41 1.82
N ASN A 45 10.14 -12.68 1.69
CA ASN A 45 10.98 -13.40 2.66
C ASN A 45 10.39 -13.35 4.07
N VAL A 46 9.13 -13.76 4.19
CA VAL A 46 8.39 -13.78 5.45
C VAL A 46 7.73 -15.14 5.65
N ASN A 47 7.30 -15.40 6.89
CA ASN A 47 6.55 -16.60 7.22
C ASN A 47 5.22 -16.62 6.46
N PRO A 48 4.83 -17.75 5.85
CA PRO A 48 3.54 -17.85 5.15
C PRO A 48 2.33 -17.51 6.01
N ASN A 49 2.36 -17.79 7.30
CA ASN A 49 1.27 -17.45 8.21
C ASN A 49 1.14 -15.93 8.39
N THR A 50 2.27 -15.23 8.44
CA THR A 50 2.29 -13.76 8.51
C THR A 50 1.74 -13.16 7.22
N MET A 51 2.12 -13.72 6.07
CA MET A 51 1.59 -13.29 4.77
C MET A 51 0.09 -13.54 4.68
N GLN A 52 -0.38 -14.70 5.13
CA GLN A 52 -1.79 -15.05 5.15
C GLN A 52 -2.60 -14.04 5.98
N LYS A 53 -2.06 -13.63 7.13
CA LYS A 53 -2.73 -12.64 7.99
C LYS A 53 -2.90 -11.30 7.28
N ALA A 54 -1.86 -10.83 6.59
CA ALA A 54 -1.93 -9.59 5.81
C ALA A 54 -2.97 -9.68 4.69
N LEU A 55 -2.98 -10.79 3.95
CA LEU A 55 -3.94 -11.01 2.87
C LEU A 55 -5.37 -11.11 3.40
N ALA A 56 -5.57 -11.73 4.55
CA ALA A 56 -6.89 -11.82 5.18
C ALA A 56 -7.44 -10.43 5.54
N GLU A 57 -6.59 -9.54 6.02
CA GLU A 57 -7.00 -8.17 6.31
C GLU A 57 -7.37 -7.40 5.04
N LEU A 58 -6.62 -7.58 3.95
CA LEU A 58 -6.99 -6.99 2.66
C LEU A 58 -8.35 -7.48 2.18
N GLU A 59 -8.63 -8.76 2.38
CA GLU A 59 -9.92 -9.35 2.02
C GLU A 59 -11.05 -8.77 2.88
N ASP A 60 -10.81 -8.58 4.18
CA ASP A 60 -11.78 -7.94 5.08
C ASP A 60 -12.10 -6.50 4.68
N MET A 61 -11.16 -5.84 4.01
CA MET A 61 -11.34 -4.49 3.47
C MET A 61 -11.97 -4.49 2.07
N ASP A 62 -12.31 -5.65 1.54
CA ASP A 62 -12.82 -5.84 0.17
C ASP A 62 -11.84 -5.43 -0.93
N LEU A 63 -10.56 -5.28 -0.62
CA LEU A 63 -9.54 -4.92 -1.60
C LEU A 63 -9.13 -6.09 -2.48
N ILE A 64 -9.26 -7.30 -1.95
CA ILE A 64 -9.03 -8.54 -2.69
C ILE A 64 -10.17 -9.51 -2.37
N TYR A 65 -10.35 -10.51 -3.21
CA TYR A 65 -11.34 -11.56 -2.98
C TYR A 65 -10.78 -12.92 -3.38
N THR A 66 -11.33 -13.97 -2.79
CA THR A 66 -10.91 -15.34 -3.08
C THR A 66 -11.96 -16.02 -3.96
N GLU A 67 -11.52 -16.56 -5.08
CA GLU A 67 -12.33 -17.48 -5.86
C GLU A 67 -11.99 -18.90 -5.44
N ARG A 68 -13.02 -19.68 -5.22
CA ARG A 68 -12.96 -20.97 -4.55
C ARG A 68 -11.93 -21.95 -5.12
N THR A 69 -11.75 -21.96 -6.45
CA THR A 69 -10.86 -22.89 -7.11
C THR A 69 -9.66 -22.25 -7.79
N ASN A 70 -9.63 -20.92 -7.87
CA ASN A 70 -8.67 -20.21 -8.69
C ASN A 70 -7.70 -19.33 -7.91
N GLY A 71 -7.95 -19.09 -6.62
CA GLY A 71 -7.06 -18.28 -5.79
C GLY A 71 -7.60 -16.89 -5.50
N LYS A 72 -6.70 -15.95 -5.26
CA LYS A 72 -7.03 -14.58 -4.84
C LYS A 72 -6.88 -13.61 -6.00
N TYR A 73 -7.76 -12.60 -6.01
CA TYR A 73 -7.84 -11.60 -7.07
C TYR A 73 -7.96 -10.22 -6.47
N VAL A 74 -7.45 -9.21 -7.18
CA VAL A 74 -7.68 -7.80 -6.84
C VAL A 74 -9.16 -7.48 -7.08
N THR A 75 -9.74 -6.66 -6.21
CA THR A 75 -11.11 -6.18 -6.40
C THR A 75 -11.33 -5.62 -7.80
N LYS A 76 -12.53 -5.78 -8.33
CA LYS A 76 -12.96 -5.17 -9.59
C LYS A 76 -13.48 -3.75 -9.38
N ASP A 77 -13.64 -3.32 -8.12
CA ASP A 77 -14.17 -2.01 -7.76
C ASP A 77 -13.09 -0.95 -7.86
N GLU A 78 -13.01 -0.32 -9.02
CA GLU A 78 -12.04 0.75 -9.28
C GLU A 78 -12.23 1.95 -8.36
N LYS A 79 -13.48 2.23 -7.96
CA LYS A 79 -13.78 3.35 -7.06
C LYS A 79 -13.21 3.13 -5.67
N LEU A 80 -13.21 1.88 -5.20
CA LEU A 80 -12.62 1.54 -3.91
C LEU A 80 -11.11 1.76 -3.94
N ILE A 81 -10.45 1.36 -5.02
CA ILE A 81 -9.00 1.59 -5.19
C ILE A 81 -8.69 3.08 -5.28
N GLU A 82 -9.49 3.86 -6.02
CA GLU A 82 -9.34 5.32 -6.10
C GLU A 82 -9.49 5.97 -4.73
N LYS A 83 -10.46 5.55 -3.95
CA LYS A 83 -10.68 6.05 -2.59
C LYS A 83 -9.47 5.78 -1.70
N LEU A 84 -8.93 4.59 -1.77
CA LEU A 84 -7.73 4.21 -1.01
C LEU A 84 -6.54 5.07 -1.42
N LYS A 85 -6.38 5.29 -2.72
CA LYS A 85 -5.32 6.16 -3.28
C LYS A 85 -5.43 7.58 -2.75
N ASP A 86 -6.64 8.14 -2.75
CA ASP A 86 -6.91 9.48 -2.23
C ASP A 86 -6.55 9.58 -0.74
N GLU A 87 -6.91 8.58 0.05
CA GLU A 87 -6.58 8.55 1.48
C GLU A 87 -5.07 8.54 1.71
N TYR A 88 -4.33 7.76 0.92
CA TYR A 88 -2.87 7.75 0.98
C TYR A 88 -2.29 9.11 0.58
N ALA A 89 -2.79 9.69 -0.50
CA ALA A 89 -2.32 10.99 -0.98
C ALA A 89 -2.53 12.08 0.07
N VAL A 90 -3.70 12.12 0.70
CA VAL A 90 -4.00 13.09 1.77
C VAL A 90 -3.05 12.89 2.95
N THR A 91 -2.83 11.65 3.36
CA THR A 91 -1.93 11.34 4.49
C THR A 91 -0.50 11.79 4.20
N LEU A 92 0.01 11.52 3.00
CA LEU A 92 1.34 11.93 2.57
C LEU A 92 1.45 13.45 2.49
N ALA A 93 0.43 14.12 1.94
CA ALA A 93 0.42 15.57 1.83
C ALA A 93 0.42 16.23 3.22
N LYS A 94 -0.40 15.72 4.15
CA LYS A 94 -0.42 16.23 5.52
C LYS A 94 0.93 16.04 6.22
N SER A 95 1.54 14.89 6.06
CA SER A 95 2.84 14.59 6.64
C SER A 95 3.92 15.54 6.13
N TYR A 96 3.93 15.76 4.82
CA TYR A 96 4.83 16.72 4.18
C TYR A 96 4.64 18.13 4.76
N PHE A 97 3.39 18.59 4.78
CA PHE A 97 3.08 19.94 5.26
C PHE A 97 3.42 20.13 6.74
N GLN A 98 3.14 19.13 7.57
CA GLN A 98 3.51 19.16 8.98
C GLN A 98 5.04 19.30 9.16
N GLY A 99 5.81 18.57 8.35
CA GLY A 99 7.26 18.68 8.35
C GLY A 99 7.72 20.08 7.95
N MET A 100 7.12 20.66 6.92
CA MET A 100 7.43 22.03 6.47
C MET A 100 7.13 23.07 7.55
N LYS A 101 6.00 22.91 8.24
CA LYS A 101 5.63 23.81 9.34
C LYS A 101 6.64 23.76 10.48
N ARG A 102 7.20 22.61 10.78
CA ARG A 102 8.22 22.46 11.83
C ARG A 102 9.47 23.30 11.56
N ILE A 103 9.80 23.50 10.29
CA ILE A 103 10.97 24.32 9.91
C ILE A 103 10.57 25.75 9.54
N GLY A 104 9.34 26.15 9.85
CA GLY A 104 8.88 27.53 9.71
C GLY A 104 8.30 27.87 8.34
N LEU A 105 7.96 26.89 7.53
CA LEU A 105 7.42 27.14 6.19
C LEU A 105 5.91 26.93 6.17
N GLY A 106 5.21 27.85 5.52
CA GLY A 106 3.77 27.79 5.37
C GLY A 106 3.35 27.05 4.10
N LYS A 107 2.05 27.11 3.81
CA LYS A 107 1.46 26.36 2.69
C LYS A 107 1.96 26.84 1.34
N ALA A 108 2.00 28.15 1.12
CA ALA A 108 2.47 28.72 -0.16
C ALA A 108 3.91 28.31 -0.46
N GLU A 109 4.77 28.39 0.54
CA GLU A 109 6.17 27.99 0.41
C GLU A 109 6.30 26.48 0.18
N SER A 110 5.49 25.69 0.86
CA SER A 110 5.47 24.24 0.69
C SER A 110 5.10 23.84 -0.74
N ILE A 111 4.12 24.51 -1.32
CA ILE A 111 3.72 24.31 -2.72
C ILE A 111 4.87 24.69 -3.66
N LYS A 112 5.53 25.79 -3.39
CA LYS A 112 6.65 26.26 -4.20
C LYS A 112 7.80 25.26 -4.24
N TYR A 113 8.12 24.64 -3.11
CA TYR A 113 9.16 23.59 -3.08
C TYR A 113 8.77 22.36 -3.90
N LEU A 114 7.49 21.97 -3.87
CA LEU A 114 7.00 20.89 -4.70
C LEU A 114 7.15 21.21 -6.20
N GLU A 115 6.82 22.42 -6.60
CA GLU A 115 6.96 22.88 -7.99
C GLU A 115 8.41 22.86 -8.48
N GLY A 116 9.36 23.01 -7.57
CA GLY A 116 10.79 22.98 -7.88
C GLY A 116 11.38 21.59 -8.04
N ILE A 117 10.62 20.54 -7.73
CA ILE A 117 11.09 19.16 -7.87
C ILE A 117 10.95 18.70 -9.31
N GLU A 118 12.05 18.21 -9.89
CA GLU A 118 12.04 17.60 -11.22
C GLU A 118 11.74 16.10 -11.08
N GLU A 119 10.84 15.62 -11.92
CA GLU A 119 10.49 14.19 -11.95
C GLU A 119 11.46 13.37 -12.79
#